data_8b831073edc65e1505a06e524f5e3d0a
#
_entry.id   8b831073edc65e1505a06e524f5e3d0a
#
_cell.length_a   1.000
_cell.length_b   1.000
_cell.length_c   1.000
_cell.angle_alpha   90.00
_cell.angle_beta   90.00
_cell.angle_gamma   90.00
#
_symmetry.space_group_name_H-M   'P 1'
#
loop_
_entity.id
_entity.type
_entity.pdbx_description
1 polymer ?
#
loop_
_entity_poly.entity_id
_entity_poly.type
_entity_poly.pdbx_seq_one_letter_code
_entity_poly.pdbx_strand_id
1 'polypeptide(L)'
;IVEFNVRGRDLLSVVDGARTAVAQRVKLPPGYRVEWGGQFQHFTEAKKRLLVVVPLALLLILFLLYLAFRSVRPALLIFFNIPFAVIGGVVALWLRQIPFSISAGVGFIALFGVSVLNGLVLVTFSRRMEAEGTPPAEAIHKAAQLRLRPVLMTALVASLGFVPMALSTAPGSEVQRPLATVVIGGLMTATALTLLLFPVLYGLIQRPASKDAAGETPPADSDPKSLAQGGADGLHG
;
A
#
# COMPACT_ATOMS: atom_id res chain seq x y z
N ILE A 1 13.40 44.26 5.80
CA ILE A 1 12.74 43.05 5.26
C ILE A 1 12.97 43.08 3.76
N VAL A 2 13.46 41.98 3.19
CA VAL A 2 13.61 41.80 1.75
C VAL A 2 12.63 40.70 1.33
N GLU A 3 11.70 41.02 0.46
CA GLU A 3 10.68 40.10 -0.05
C GLU A 3 10.97 39.79 -1.51
N PHE A 4 10.82 38.49 -1.90
CA PHE A 4 10.94 38.08 -3.28
C PHE A 4 9.96 36.93 -3.57
N ASN A 5 9.53 36.85 -4.81
CA ASN A 5 8.62 35.79 -5.28
C ASN A 5 9.35 34.89 -6.26
N VAL A 6 9.19 33.59 -6.08
CA VAL A 6 9.82 32.57 -6.94
C VAL A 6 8.86 32.17 -8.06
N ARG A 7 9.32 32.25 -9.33
CA ARG A 7 8.58 31.80 -10.51
C ARG A 7 9.45 30.88 -11.35
N GLY A 8 8.88 29.77 -11.82
CA GLY A 8 9.54 28.84 -12.75
C GLY A 8 10.66 27.98 -12.16
N ARG A 9 10.88 28.03 -10.83
CA ARG A 9 11.90 27.23 -10.15
C ARG A 9 11.38 26.74 -8.79
N ASP A 10 11.95 25.66 -8.29
CA ASP A 10 11.61 25.14 -6.95
C ASP A 10 12.02 26.10 -5.83
N LEU A 11 11.09 26.35 -4.90
CA LEU A 11 11.26 27.28 -3.78
C LEU A 11 12.47 26.92 -2.90
N LEU A 12 12.67 25.64 -2.61
CA LEU A 12 13.79 25.16 -1.78
C LEU A 12 15.13 25.46 -2.43
N SER A 13 15.27 25.14 -3.72
CA SER A 13 16.53 25.35 -4.46
C SER A 13 16.90 26.83 -4.58
N VAL A 14 15.90 27.71 -4.67
CA VAL A 14 16.13 29.17 -4.70
C VAL A 14 16.55 29.69 -3.33
N VAL A 15 15.86 29.26 -2.27
CA VAL A 15 16.19 29.69 -0.90
C VAL A 15 17.57 29.19 -0.45
N ASP A 16 17.90 27.92 -0.76
CA ASP A 16 19.22 27.35 -0.44
C ASP A 16 20.34 28.03 -1.22
N GLY A 17 20.09 28.35 -2.50
CA GLY A 17 21.03 29.18 -3.29
C GLY A 17 21.21 30.58 -2.74
N ALA A 18 20.13 31.25 -2.38
CA ALA A 18 20.16 32.59 -1.77
C ALA A 18 20.85 32.56 -0.40
N ARG A 19 20.57 31.53 0.43
CA ARG A 19 21.22 31.34 1.74
C ARG A 19 22.73 31.21 1.61
N THR A 20 23.18 30.41 0.67
CA THR A 20 24.60 30.21 0.38
C THR A 20 25.25 31.50 -0.12
N ALA A 21 24.59 32.19 -1.05
CA ALA A 21 25.10 33.45 -1.59
C ALA A 21 25.18 34.55 -0.53
N VAL A 22 24.18 34.66 0.34
CA VAL A 22 24.18 35.64 1.47
C VAL A 22 25.29 35.29 2.47
N ALA A 23 25.44 34.01 2.83
CA ALA A 23 26.49 33.58 3.77
C ALA A 23 27.90 33.87 3.24
N GLN A 24 28.10 33.82 1.92
CA GLN A 24 29.41 34.05 1.30
C GLN A 24 29.71 35.53 1.05
N ARG A 25 28.71 36.36 0.75
CA ARG A 25 28.89 37.72 0.26
C ARG A 25 28.55 38.80 1.29
N VAL A 26 27.75 38.50 2.31
CA VAL A 26 27.28 39.47 3.27
C VAL A 26 27.95 39.23 4.62
N LYS A 27 28.83 40.17 5.03
CA LYS A 27 29.38 40.18 6.39
C LYS A 27 28.42 40.97 7.29
N LEU A 28 27.74 40.26 8.17
CA LEU A 28 26.80 40.85 9.12
C LEU A 28 27.55 41.49 10.28
N PRO A 29 27.18 42.70 10.71
CA PRO A 29 27.69 43.28 11.94
C PRO A 29 27.29 42.46 13.17
N PRO A 30 28.03 42.53 14.30
CA PRO A 30 27.65 41.87 15.53
C PRO A 30 26.24 42.27 15.98
N GLY A 31 25.41 41.28 16.31
CA GLY A 31 24.01 41.47 16.72
C GLY A 31 22.96 41.36 15.60
N TYR A 32 23.37 41.24 14.34
CA TYR A 32 22.45 41.01 13.23
C TYR A 32 22.37 39.51 12.88
N ARG A 33 21.17 39.05 12.60
CA ARG A 33 20.91 37.67 12.11
C ARG A 33 19.99 37.69 10.91
N VAL A 34 20.18 36.74 9.99
CA VAL A 34 19.29 36.53 8.86
C VAL A 34 18.27 35.45 9.25
N GLU A 35 17.02 35.79 9.22
CA GLU A 35 15.93 34.88 9.36
C GLU A 35 15.21 34.69 8.00
N TRP A 36 15.05 33.45 7.61
CA TRP A 36 14.35 33.09 6.36
C TRP A 36 12.90 32.76 6.72
N GLY A 37 11.98 33.66 6.40
CA GLY A 37 10.55 33.55 6.74
C GLY A 37 9.66 33.21 5.54
N GLY A 38 8.35 33.24 5.77
CA GLY A 38 7.32 33.04 4.76
C GLY A 38 7.06 31.59 4.40
N GLN A 39 6.72 31.33 3.14
CA GLN A 39 6.33 29.98 2.67
C GLN A 39 7.41 28.92 2.90
N PHE A 40 8.68 29.29 2.94
CA PHE A 40 9.79 28.39 3.21
C PHE A 40 9.75 27.79 4.61
N GLN A 41 9.41 28.57 5.65
CA GLN A 41 9.25 28.06 7.01
C GLN A 41 8.12 27.04 7.08
N HIS A 42 6.97 27.38 6.53
CA HIS A 42 5.82 26.47 6.47
C HIS A 42 6.15 25.19 5.74
N PHE A 43 6.93 25.26 4.65
CA PHE A 43 7.38 24.07 3.92
C PHE A 43 8.31 23.20 4.77
N THR A 44 9.26 23.79 5.46
CA THR A 44 10.23 23.06 6.29
C THR A 44 9.55 22.39 7.49
N GLU A 45 8.63 23.09 8.15
CA GLU A 45 7.83 22.53 9.26
C GLU A 45 6.93 21.40 8.79
N ALA A 46 6.24 21.58 7.66
CA ALA A 46 5.38 20.55 7.12
C ALA A 46 6.15 19.31 6.63
N LYS A 47 7.36 19.49 6.07
CA LYS A 47 8.26 18.38 5.74
C LYS A 47 8.65 17.59 6.99
N LYS A 48 9.01 18.26 8.09
CA LYS A 48 9.31 17.60 9.37
C LYS A 48 8.10 16.84 9.90
N ARG A 49 6.91 17.42 9.84
CA ARG A 49 5.66 16.77 10.25
C ARG A 49 5.36 15.53 9.41
N LEU A 50 5.51 15.61 8.07
CA LEU A 50 5.34 14.48 7.17
C LEU A 50 6.31 13.32 7.47
N LEU A 51 7.57 13.62 7.79
CA LEU A 51 8.57 12.61 8.17
C LEU A 51 8.18 11.82 9.42
N VAL A 52 7.34 12.38 10.29
CA VAL A 52 6.82 11.68 11.48
C VAL A 52 5.46 11.03 11.19
N VAL A 53 4.56 11.75 10.51
CA VAL A 53 3.19 11.29 10.26
C VAL A 53 3.16 10.12 9.30
N VAL A 54 3.98 10.10 8.26
CA VAL A 54 3.99 9.00 7.27
C VAL A 54 4.41 7.66 7.90
N PRO A 55 5.54 7.55 8.62
CA PRO A 55 5.89 6.30 9.29
C PRO A 55 4.85 5.89 10.34
N LEU A 56 4.31 6.85 11.09
CA LEU A 56 3.27 6.58 12.09
C LEU A 56 2.01 6.02 11.45
N ALA A 57 1.57 6.61 10.32
CA ALA A 57 0.43 6.12 9.57
C ALA A 57 0.67 4.70 9.02
N LEU A 58 1.86 4.42 8.49
CA LEU A 58 2.24 3.08 8.00
C LEU A 58 2.26 2.05 9.13
N LEU A 59 2.80 2.39 10.29
CA LEU A 59 2.78 1.52 11.47
C LEU A 59 1.35 1.27 11.96
N LEU A 60 0.52 2.30 11.99
CA LEU A 60 -0.89 2.18 12.37
C LEU A 60 -1.64 1.27 11.39
N ILE A 61 -1.44 1.44 10.09
CA ILE A 61 -2.02 0.58 9.06
C ILE A 61 -1.58 -0.87 9.26
N LEU A 62 -0.29 -1.12 9.45
CA LEU A 62 0.24 -2.47 9.68
C LEU A 62 -0.35 -3.09 10.95
N PHE A 63 -0.46 -2.32 12.02
CA PHE A 63 -1.07 -2.74 13.28
C PHE A 63 -2.55 -3.10 13.11
N LEU A 64 -3.32 -2.26 12.41
CA LEU A 64 -4.74 -2.54 12.14
C LEU A 64 -4.92 -3.78 11.24
N LEU A 65 -4.05 -3.97 10.24
CA LEU A 65 -4.05 -5.18 9.41
C LEU A 65 -3.74 -6.43 10.24
N TYR A 66 -2.78 -6.33 11.16
CA TYR A 66 -2.48 -7.44 12.08
C TYR A 66 -3.66 -7.77 12.98
N LEU A 67 -4.35 -6.76 13.54
CA LEU A 67 -5.57 -6.96 14.34
C LEU A 67 -6.70 -7.62 13.52
N ALA A 68 -6.88 -7.19 12.27
CA ALA A 68 -7.93 -7.70 11.39
C ALA A 68 -7.75 -9.19 11.05
N PHE A 69 -6.51 -9.60 10.76
CA PHE A 69 -6.23 -10.96 10.33
C PHE A 69 -5.68 -11.88 11.42
N ARG A 70 -5.25 -11.34 12.55
CA ARG A 70 -4.54 -12.06 13.61
C ARG A 70 -3.38 -12.92 13.10
N SER A 71 -2.80 -12.53 11.96
CA SER A 71 -1.73 -13.24 11.28
C SER A 71 -0.85 -12.24 10.52
N VAL A 72 0.46 -12.39 10.67
CA VAL A 72 1.45 -11.50 10.05
C VAL A 72 1.52 -11.68 8.53
N ARG A 73 1.39 -12.91 8.04
CA ARG A 73 1.53 -13.22 6.61
C ARG A 73 0.57 -12.42 5.71
N PRO A 74 -0.78 -12.47 5.90
CA PRO A 74 -1.69 -11.69 5.08
C PRO A 74 -1.59 -10.19 5.33
N ALA A 75 -1.27 -9.77 6.56
CA ALA A 75 -1.06 -8.35 6.87
C ALA A 75 0.13 -7.79 6.07
N LEU A 76 1.26 -8.50 6.04
CA LEU A 76 2.43 -8.11 5.27
C LEU A 76 2.15 -8.10 3.76
N LEU A 77 1.42 -9.10 3.27
CA LEU A 77 1.08 -9.22 1.86
C LEU A 77 0.26 -8.02 1.38
N ILE A 78 -0.73 -7.59 2.17
CA ILE A 78 -1.53 -6.38 1.88
C ILE A 78 -0.65 -5.13 2.00
N PHE A 79 0.20 -5.05 3.01
CA PHE A 79 1.11 -3.93 3.22
C PHE A 79 2.08 -3.74 2.04
N PHE A 80 2.51 -4.82 1.41
CA PHE A 80 3.35 -4.77 0.20
C PHE A 80 2.69 -4.08 -0.99
N ASN A 81 1.37 -3.86 -0.96
CA ASN A 81 0.67 -3.11 -1.99
C ASN A 81 1.00 -1.59 -1.95
N ILE A 82 1.40 -1.07 -0.78
CA ILE A 82 1.73 0.34 -0.59
C ILE A 82 2.92 0.80 -1.46
N PRO A 83 4.08 0.11 -1.48
CA PRO A 83 5.20 0.49 -2.36
C PRO A 83 4.81 0.63 -3.84
N PHE A 84 3.95 -0.25 -4.34
CA PHE A 84 3.50 -0.18 -5.73
C PHE A 84 2.59 1.03 -5.98
N ALA A 85 1.74 1.37 -5.03
CA ALA A 85 0.95 2.59 -5.08
C ALA A 85 1.84 3.84 -5.10
N VAL A 86 2.91 3.85 -4.29
CA VAL A 86 3.91 4.94 -4.27
C VAL A 86 4.58 5.09 -5.63
N ILE A 87 5.03 4.00 -6.24
CA ILE A 87 5.65 4.03 -7.57
C ILE A 87 4.71 4.71 -8.57
N GLY A 88 3.43 4.33 -8.59
CA GLY A 88 2.43 4.92 -9.49
C GLY A 88 2.25 6.43 -9.26
N GLY A 89 2.17 6.85 -8.00
CA GLY A 89 2.07 8.27 -7.65
C GLY A 89 3.31 9.08 -8.05
N VAL A 90 4.50 8.52 -7.84
CA VAL A 90 5.78 9.17 -8.22
C VAL A 90 5.90 9.27 -9.74
N VAL A 91 5.58 8.19 -10.48
CA VAL A 91 5.59 8.20 -11.95
C VAL A 91 4.60 9.24 -12.50
N ALA A 92 3.41 9.36 -11.92
CA ALA A 92 2.42 10.36 -12.34
C ALA A 92 2.91 11.80 -12.11
N LEU A 93 3.57 12.08 -10.99
CA LEU A 93 4.20 13.39 -10.74
C LEU A 93 5.31 13.68 -11.77
N TRP A 94 6.16 12.68 -12.02
CA TRP A 94 7.27 12.80 -12.97
C TRP A 94 6.77 13.05 -14.41
N LEU A 95 5.78 12.31 -14.88
CA LEU A 95 5.18 12.50 -16.21
C LEU A 95 4.58 13.89 -16.38
N ARG A 96 4.03 14.46 -15.31
CA ARG A 96 3.43 15.80 -15.33
C ARG A 96 4.40 16.91 -14.98
N GLN A 97 5.67 16.61 -14.75
CA GLN A 97 6.72 17.57 -14.36
C GLN A 97 6.32 18.39 -13.11
N ILE A 98 5.57 17.78 -12.18
CA ILE A 98 5.15 18.42 -10.94
C ILE A 98 6.16 18.07 -9.86
N PRO A 99 6.79 19.06 -9.19
CA PRO A 99 7.73 18.79 -8.11
C PRO A 99 7.01 18.19 -6.89
N PHE A 100 7.73 17.38 -6.12
CA PHE A 100 7.20 16.81 -4.90
C PHE A 100 6.87 17.95 -3.90
N SER A 101 5.62 18.03 -3.50
CA SER A 101 5.10 19.04 -2.58
C SER A 101 4.51 18.37 -1.33
N ILE A 102 4.23 19.19 -0.31
CA ILE A 102 3.52 18.74 0.90
C ILE A 102 2.17 18.13 0.54
N SER A 103 1.47 18.76 -0.40
CA SER A 103 0.17 18.27 -0.89
C SER A 103 0.26 16.92 -1.58
N ALA A 104 1.36 16.68 -2.32
CA ALA A 104 1.66 15.34 -2.85
C ALA A 104 1.85 14.33 -1.71
N GLY A 105 2.56 14.70 -0.64
CA GLY A 105 2.74 13.87 0.55
C GLY A 105 1.41 13.49 1.22
N VAL A 106 0.48 14.44 1.35
CA VAL A 106 -0.89 14.16 1.84
C VAL A 106 -1.62 13.23 0.89
N GLY A 107 -1.45 13.41 -0.43
CA GLY A 107 -2.00 12.51 -1.45
C GLY A 107 -1.50 11.07 -1.29
N PHE A 108 -0.23 10.87 -0.97
CA PHE A 108 0.31 9.53 -0.68
C PHE A 108 -0.31 8.90 0.56
N ILE A 109 -0.53 9.66 1.64
CA ILE A 109 -1.19 9.13 2.85
C ILE A 109 -2.61 8.64 2.52
N ALA A 110 -3.38 9.43 1.78
CA ALA A 110 -4.72 9.04 1.31
C ALA A 110 -4.67 7.80 0.41
N LEU A 111 -3.71 7.74 -0.51
CA LEU A 111 -3.48 6.62 -1.40
C LEU A 111 -3.14 5.33 -0.66
N PHE A 112 -2.37 5.39 0.44
CA PHE A 112 -2.06 4.22 1.27
C PHE A 112 -3.33 3.59 1.83
N GLY A 113 -4.24 4.41 2.36
CA GLY A 113 -5.51 3.92 2.89
C GLY A 113 -6.34 3.19 1.83
N VAL A 114 -6.50 3.78 0.66
CA VAL A 114 -7.28 3.17 -0.45
C VAL A 114 -6.61 1.90 -0.98
N SER A 115 -5.28 1.91 -1.14
CA SER A 115 -4.51 0.77 -1.62
C SER A 115 -4.63 -0.43 -0.68
N VAL A 116 -4.52 -0.18 0.64
CA VAL A 116 -4.68 -1.20 1.67
C VAL A 116 -6.10 -1.75 1.70
N LEU A 117 -7.11 -0.88 1.57
CA LEU A 117 -8.52 -1.30 1.55
C LEU A 117 -8.79 -2.25 0.38
N ASN A 118 -8.27 -1.97 -0.81
CA ASN A 118 -8.40 -2.86 -1.97
C ASN A 118 -7.77 -4.24 -1.71
N GLY A 119 -6.57 -4.28 -1.14
CA GLY A 119 -5.90 -5.52 -0.76
C GLY A 119 -6.64 -6.28 0.35
N LEU A 120 -7.13 -5.57 1.38
CA LEU A 120 -7.90 -6.14 2.48
C LEU A 120 -9.15 -6.87 1.97
N VAL A 121 -9.93 -6.21 1.11
CA VAL A 121 -11.17 -6.78 0.56
C VAL A 121 -10.88 -8.02 -0.26
N LEU A 122 -9.81 -8.02 -1.07
CA LEU A 122 -9.42 -9.17 -1.89
C LEU A 122 -9.02 -10.38 -1.03
N VAL A 123 -8.15 -10.17 -0.03
CA VAL A 123 -7.70 -11.24 0.87
C VAL A 123 -8.83 -11.79 1.74
N THR A 124 -9.68 -10.90 2.27
CA THR A 124 -10.83 -11.33 3.08
C THR A 124 -11.78 -12.20 2.26
N PHE A 125 -12.04 -11.83 1.00
CA PHE A 125 -12.90 -12.60 0.13
C PHE A 125 -12.27 -13.96 -0.25
N SER A 126 -10.96 -13.99 -0.56
CA SER A 126 -10.23 -15.23 -0.80
C SER A 126 -10.31 -16.20 0.39
N ARG A 127 -10.07 -15.70 1.61
CA ARG A 127 -10.15 -16.51 2.84
C ARG A 127 -11.54 -17.07 3.09
N ARG A 128 -12.58 -16.31 2.74
CA ARG A 128 -13.94 -16.83 2.85
C ARG A 128 -14.16 -18.01 1.91
N MET A 129 -13.70 -17.95 0.67
CA MET A 129 -13.78 -19.05 -0.28
C MET A 129 -12.93 -20.27 0.16
N GLU A 130 -11.78 -20.01 0.78
CA GLU A 130 -10.96 -21.08 1.38
C GLU A 130 -11.71 -21.79 2.52
N ALA A 131 -12.40 -21.04 3.36
CA ALA A 131 -13.25 -21.60 4.44
C ALA A 131 -14.45 -22.41 3.91
N GLU A 132 -14.90 -22.11 2.69
CA GLU A 132 -15.95 -22.86 1.96
C GLU A 132 -15.37 -24.09 1.23
N GLY A 133 -14.07 -24.41 1.39
CA GLY A 133 -13.41 -25.61 0.84
C GLY A 133 -12.71 -25.40 -0.51
N THR A 134 -12.62 -24.17 -1.02
CA THR A 134 -11.89 -23.90 -2.26
C THR A 134 -10.38 -23.92 -2.02
N PRO A 135 -9.57 -24.60 -2.85
CA PRO A 135 -8.11 -24.57 -2.72
C PRO A 135 -7.56 -23.12 -2.75
N PRO A 136 -6.54 -22.77 -1.94
CA PRO A 136 -6.07 -21.38 -1.81
C PRO A 136 -5.67 -20.71 -3.12
N ALA A 137 -5.00 -21.44 -4.02
CA ALA A 137 -4.60 -20.91 -5.32
C ALA A 137 -5.81 -20.62 -6.23
N GLU A 138 -6.85 -21.43 -6.16
CA GLU A 138 -8.08 -21.21 -6.92
C GLU A 138 -8.95 -20.12 -6.29
N ALA A 139 -9.01 -20.06 -4.95
CA ALA A 139 -9.75 -19.07 -4.20
C ALA A 139 -9.28 -17.65 -4.52
N ILE A 140 -7.97 -17.41 -4.56
CA ILE A 140 -7.42 -16.07 -4.87
C ILE A 140 -7.65 -15.67 -6.33
N HIS A 141 -7.54 -16.60 -7.28
CA HIS A 141 -7.86 -16.33 -8.69
C HIS A 141 -9.34 -16.01 -8.90
N LYS A 142 -10.24 -16.79 -8.31
CA LYS A 142 -11.68 -16.52 -8.34
C LYS A 142 -12.00 -15.19 -7.65
N ALA A 143 -11.40 -14.93 -6.50
CA ALA A 143 -11.55 -13.66 -5.79
C ALA A 143 -11.13 -12.46 -6.67
N ALA A 144 -9.98 -12.54 -7.33
CA ALA A 144 -9.50 -11.50 -8.23
C ALA A 144 -10.46 -11.28 -9.41
N GLN A 145 -10.96 -12.33 -10.03
CA GLN A 145 -11.93 -12.23 -11.14
C GLN A 145 -13.26 -11.60 -10.72
N LEU A 146 -13.82 -12.04 -9.58
CA LEU A 146 -15.09 -11.52 -9.08
C LEU A 146 -14.99 -10.08 -8.60
N ARG A 147 -13.82 -9.69 -8.09
CA ARG A 147 -13.55 -8.32 -7.61
C ARG A 147 -13.04 -7.38 -8.67
N LEU A 148 -12.69 -7.87 -9.86
CA LEU A 148 -12.18 -7.05 -10.96
C LEU A 148 -13.10 -5.85 -11.26
N ARG A 149 -14.38 -6.12 -11.49
CA ARG A 149 -15.36 -5.08 -11.84
C ARG A 149 -15.55 -4.05 -10.73
N PRO A 150 -15.86 -4.42 -9.46
CA PRO A 150 -16.01 -3.46 -8.37
C PRO A 150 -14.75 -2.62 -8.14
N VAL A 151 -13.57 -3.22 -8.16
CA VAL A 151 -12.29 -2.53 -7.89
C VAL A 151 -11.95 -1.56 -9.04
N LEU A 152 -12.16 -1.97 -10.30
CA LEU A 152 -12.00 -1.06 -11.45
C LEU A 152 -12.99 0.10 -11.39
N MET A 153 -14.26 -0.16 -11.06
CA MET A 153 -15.27 0.91 -10.96
C MET A 153 -14.92 1.91 -9.87
N THR A 154 -14.50 1.46 -8.69
CA THR A 154 -14.07 2.37 -7.61
C THR A 154 -12.84 3.19 -7.99
N ALA A 155 -11.85 2.57 -8.65
CA ALA A 155 -10.66 3.27 -9.13
C ALA A 155 -11.00 4.31 -10.21
N LEU A 156 -11.87 3.96 -11.16
CA LEU A 156 -12.31 4.88 -12.22
C LEU A 156 -13.11 6.05 -11.66
N VAL A 157 -14.11 5.79 -10.79
CA VAL A 157 -14.94 6.84 -10.19
C VAL A 157 -14.10 7.79 -9.36
N ALA A 158 -13.22 7.23 -8.51
CA ALA A 158 -12.30 8.06 -7.71
C ALA A 158 -11.37 8.87 -8.62
N SER A 159 -10.74 8.26 -9.63
CA SER A 159 -9.87 8.95 -10.56
C SER A 159 -10.59 10.07 -11.30
N LEU A 160 -11.81 9.81 -11.83
CA LEU A 160 -12.62 10.82 -12.50
C LEU A 160 -13.00 11.98 -11.57
N GLY A 161 -13.29 11.69 -10.29
CA GLY A 161 -13.55 12.72 -9.28
C GLY A 161 -12.37 13.65 -9.04
N PHE A 162 -11.14 13.15 -9.16
CA PHE A 162 -9.92 13.94 -9.02
C PHE A 162 -9.45 14.64 -10.31
N VAL A 163 -9.96 14.25 -11.49
CA VAL A 163 -9.57 14.86 -12.77
C VAL A 163 -9.75 16.38 -12.80
N PRO A 164 -10.89 16.97 -12.40
CA PRO A 164 -11.03 18.42 -12.42
C PRO A 164 -9.99 19.13 -11.54
N MET A 165 -9.64 18.57 -10.38
CA MET A 165 -8.59 19.11 -9.52
C MET A 165 -7.19 18.97 -10.16
N ALA A 166 -6.93 17.85 -10.82
CA ALA A 166 -5.66 17.60 -11.49
C ALA A 166 -5.44 18.52 -12.70
N LEU A 167 -6.50 18.93 -13.39
CA LEU A 167 -6.44 19.80 -14.57
C LEU A 167 -6.60 21.29 -14.25
N SER A 168 -7.00 21.64 -13.01
CA SER A 168 -7.22 23.03 -12.62
C SER A 168 -5.95 23.87 -12.79
N THR A 169 -6.12 25.07 -13.36
CA THR A 169 -5.07 26.09 -13.50
C THR A 169 -5.40 27.38 -12.74
N ALA A 170 -6.50 27.36 -11.95
CA ALA A 170 -6.94 28.50 -11.16
C ALA A 170 -5.94 28.85 -10.04
N PRO A 171 -5.92 30.08 -9.54
CA PRO A 171 -5.15 30.44 -8.35
C PRO A 171 -5.50 29.50 -7.18
N GLY A 172 -4.48 28.98 -6.50
CA GLY A 172 -4.65 27.98 -5.42
C GLY A 172 -4.68 26.51 -5.89
N SER A 173 -4.73 26.24 -7.19
CA SER A 173 -4.63 24.87 -7.73
C SER A 173 -3.26 24.23 -7.50
N GLU A 174 -2.25 25.00 -7.18
CA GLU A 174 -0.88 24.54 -6.87
C GLU A 174 -0.84 23.51 -5.73
N VAL A 175 -1.78 23.60 -4.79
CA VAL A 175 -1.95 22.64 -3.70
C VAL A 175 -2.72 21.41 -4.13
N GLN A 176 -3.78 21.57 -4.93
CA GLN A 176 -4.69 20.49 -5.30
C GLN A 176 -4.15 19.60 -6.42
N ARG A 177 -3.46 20.18 -7.40
CA ARG A 177 -2.92 19.45 -8.57
C ARG A 177 -1.95 18.32 -8.20
N PRO A 178 -0.93 18.53 -7.35
CA PRO A 178 -0.01 17.46 -6.94
C PRO A 178 -0.74 16.34 -6.20
N LEU A 179 -1.65 16.69 -5.28
CA LEU A 179 -2.45 15.72 -4.53
C LEU A 179 -3.29 14.85 -5.48
N ALA A 180 -4.08 15.47 -6.35
CA ALA A 180 -4.92 14.77 -7.30
C ALA A 180 -4.10 13.89 -8.26
N THR A 181 -2.95 14.39 -8.73
CA THR A 181 -2.06 13.64 -9.63
C THR A 181 -1.52 12.37 -8.97
N VAL A 182 -1.08 12.47 -7.71
CA VAL A 182 -0.59 11.31 -6.94
C VAL A 182 -1.69 10.28 -6.74
N VAL A 183 -2.89 10.73 -6.37
CA VAL A 183 -4.01 9.82 -6.10
C VAL A 183 -4.44 9.11 -7.38
N ILE A 184 -4.61 9.82 -8.49
CA ILE A 184 -4.98 9.21 -9.78
C ILE A 184 -3.93 8.18 -10.21
N GLY A 185 -2.66 8.60 -10.31
CA GLY A 185 -1.59 7.73 -10.78
C GLY A 185 -1.34 6.54 -9.88
N GLY A 186 -1.33 6.77 -8.57
CA GLY A 186 -1.13 5.71 -7.58
C GLY A 186 -2.30 4.73 -7.52
N LEU A 187 -3.55 5.22 -7.62
CA LEU A 187 -4.72 4.36 -7.58
C LEU A 187 -4.81 3.47 -8.84
N MET A 188 -4.54 4.03 -10.03
CA MET A 188 -4.51 3.24 -11.26
C MET A 188 -3.45 2.14 -11.21
N THR A 189 -2.24 2.48 -10.78
CA THR A 189 -1.14 1.52 -10.66
C THR A 189 -1.39 0.49 -9.56
N ALA A 190 -1.83 0.92 -8.37
CA ALA A 190 -2.16 0.02 -7.27
C ALA A 190 -3.27 -0.97 -7.67
N THR A 191 -4.30 -0.49 -8.36
CA THR A 191 -5.41 -1.34 -8.82
C THR A 191 -4.93 -2.39 -9.83
N ALA A 192 -4.18 -1.97 -10.84
CA ALA A 192 -3.64 -2.88 -11.86
C ALA A 192 -2.72 -3.94 -11.22
N LEU A 193 -1.82 -3.51 -10.33
CA LEU A 193 -0.91 -4.43 -9.65
C LEU A 193 -1.59 -5.34 -8.63
N THR A 194 -2.57 -4.84 -7.87
CA THR A 194 -3.34 -5.68 -6.95
C THR A 194 -4.01 -6.83 -7.69
N LEU A 195 -4.59 -6.57 -8.86
CA LEU A 195 -5.28 -7.59 -9.64
C LEU A 195 -4.35 -8.58 -10.33
N LEU A 196 -3.16 -8.13 -10.77
CA LEU A 196 -2.19 -8.96 -11.48
C LEU A 196 -1.20 -9.66 -10.56
N LEU A 197 -0.62 -8.91 -9.62
CA LEU A 197 0.49 -9.38 -8.80
C LEU A 197 0.02 -10.15 -7.55
N PHE A 198 -1.13 -9.78 -7.01
CA PHE A 198 -1.63 -10.37 -5.78
C PHE A 198 -1.90 -11.88 -5.89
N PRO A 199 -2.54 -12.40 -6.96
CA PRO A 199 -2.69 -13.84 -7.14
C PRO A 199 -1.36 -14.59 -7.19
N VAL A 200 -0.36 -13.99 -7.82
CA VAL A 200 0.98 -14.57 -7.93
C VAL A 200 1.71 -14.61 -6.58
N LEU A 201 1.70 -13.48 -5.84
CA LEU A 201 2.33 -13.40 -4.52
C LEU A 201 1.64 -14.30 -3.50
N TYR A 202 0.32 -14.36 -3.52
CA TYR A 202 -0.46 -15.21 -2.63
C TYR A 202 -0.14 -16.70 -2.86
N GLY A 203 -0.05 -17.13 -4.11
CA GLY A 203 0.36 -18.49 -4.47
C GLY A 203 1.79 -18.84 -4.05
N LEU A 204 2.72 -17.88 -4.06
CA LEU A 204 4.09 -18.07 -3.60
C LEU A 204 4.20 -18.21 -2.07
N ILE A 205 3.42 -17.42 -1.33
CA ILE A 205 3.46 -17.40 0.15
C ILE A 205 2.72 -18.58 0.76
N GLN A 206 1.69 -19.09 0.09
CA GLN A 206 0.91 -20.25 0.51
C GLN A 206 1.34 -21.55 -0.17
N ARG A 207 2.60 -21.71 -0.59
CA ARG A 207 3.12 -23.04 -0.95
C ARG A 207 2.82 -24.00 0.20
N PRO A 208 2.05 -25.07 -0.03
CA PRO A 208 1.67 -25.97 1.04
C PRO A 208 2.94 -26.63 1.59
N ALA A 209 3.24 -26.37 2.86
CA ALA A 209 4.02 -27.29 3.66
C ALA A 209 3.15 -28.53 3.88
N SER A 210 3.07 -29.43 2.92
CA SER A 210 2.50 -30.77 3.09
C SER A 210 2.57 -31.57 1.79
N LYS A 211 3.73 -32.10 1.50
CA LYS A 211 3.86 -33.34 0.72
C LYS A 211 4.33 -34.50 1.60
N ASP A 212 4.61 -34.26 2.90
CA ASP A 212 5.13 -35.30 3.79
C ASP A 212 4.05 -36.01 4.64
N ALA A 213 2.77 -35.64 4.51
CA ALA A 213 1.67 -36.32 5.21
C ALA A 213 0.87 -37.32 4.34
N ALA A 214 1.28 -37.53 3.08
CA ALA A 214 0.64 -38.51 2.20
C ALA A 214 1.46 -39.81 2.04
N GLY A 215 2.39 -40.07 2.94
CA GLY A 215 3.30 -41.23 2.92
C GLY A 215 3.04 -42.26 4.02
N GLU A 216 2.11 -42.07 4.93
CA GLU A 216 1.69 -43.12 5.84
C GLU A 216 0.44 -43.83 5.28
N THR A 217 0.68 -44.78 4.40
CA THR A 217 -0.24 -45.89 4.14
C THR A 217 -0.43 -46.60 5.47
N PRO A 218 -1.66 -46.78 5.98
CA PRO A 218 -1.88 -47.63 7.13
C PRO A 218 -1.42 -49.06 6.77
N PRO A 219 -0.75 -49.79 7.67
CA PRO A 219 -0.34 -51.14 7.39
C PRO A 219 -1.58 -52.00 7.07
N ALA A 220 -1.60 -52.51 5.86
CA ALA A 220 -2.56 -53.51 5.42
C ALA A 220 -2.20 -54.82 6.10
N ASP A 221 -2.67 -54.99 7.32
CA ASP A 221 -2.69 -56.31 7.97
C ASP A 221 -3.86 -56.34 8.96
N SER A 222 -5.03 -56.61 8.45
CA SER A 222 -6.13 -57.26 9.18
C SER A 222 -6.78 -58.25 8.24
N ASP A 223 -6.17 -59.46 8.21
CA ASP A 223 -6.68 -60.65 7.56
C ASP A 223 -8.07 -60.98 8.19
N PRO A 224 -9.17 -61.01 7.42
CA PRO A 224 -10.50 -61.28 7.95
C PRO A 224 -10.69 -62.75 8.41
N LYS A 225 -9.66 -63.60 8.31
CA LYS A 225 -9.75 -65.02 8.65
C LYS A 225 -9.49 -65.36 10.10
N SER A 226 -9.05 -64.44 10.98
CA SER A 226 -8.78 -64.75 12.38
C SER A 226 -10.00 -64.65 13.32
N LEU A 227 -11.13 -64.09 12.85
CA LEU A 227 -12.34 -63.93 13.66
C LEU A 227 -13.37 -65.08 13.50
N ALA A 228 -13.05 -66.09 12.66
CA ALA A 228 -13.96 -67.18 12.43
C ALA A 228 -13.63 -68.47 13.21
N GLN A 229 -12.57 -68.50 14.06
CA GLN A 229 -12.18 -69.74 14.80
C GLN A 229 -12.28 -69.62 16.34
N GLY A 230 -12.86 -68.55 16.88
CA GLY A 230 -13.00 -68.38 18.34
C GLY A 230 -14.41 -68.62 18.92
N GLY A 231 -15.34 -69.21 18.17
CA GLY A 231 -16.77 -69.32 18.59
C GLY A 231 -17.41 -70.70 18.66
N ALA A 232 -16.62 -71.77 18.86
CA ALA A 232 -17.20 -73.10 18.89
C ALA A 232 -16.64 -74.05 19.99
N ASP A 233 -16.33 -73.51 21.17
CA ASP A 233 -16.11 -74.40 22.34
C ASP A 233 -16.58 -73.67 23.60
N GLY A 234 -17.79 -74.02 24.06
CA GLY A 234 -18.32 -73.48 25.31
C GLY A 234 -19.77 -73.70 25.61
N LEU A 235 -20.34 -74.84 25.16
CA LEU A 235 -21.67 -75.27 25.60
C LEU A 235 -21.71 -76.79 25.74
N HIS A 236 -21.10 -77.27 26.80
CA HIS A 236 -21.44 -78.53 27.49
C HIS A 236 -20.65 -78.63 28.80
N GLY A 237 -21.36 -78.41 29.92
CA GLY A 237 -20.90 -78.66 31.25
C GLY A 237 -21.74 -77.87 32.26
#